data_bd96654fa822103da8dcb70668b3c80b
#
_entry.id   bd96654fa822103da8dcb70668b3c80b
#
_cell.length_a   1.000
_cell.length_b   1.000
_cell.length_c   1.000
_cell.angle_alpha   90.00
_cell.angle_beta   90.00
_cell.angle_gamma   90.00
#
_symmetry.space_group_name_H-M   'P 1'
#
loop_
_entity.id
_entity.type
_entity.pdbx_description
1 polymer ?
#
loop_
_entity_poly.entity_id
_entity_poly.type
_entity_poly.pdbx_seq_one_letter_code
_entity_poly.pdbx_strand_id
1 'polypeptide(L)'
;TNGVLLASTHDVENAAYKIKGETTYAIQFHPEVYHSTDGKKILENFLVHIAGFRQDWTPDSFVEETVADLKSKINSDKVVLGLSGGVDSTVAAILLNKAIGDNLYCVFVNNGLLRKNEFSSVLKQYEGMGLNVKGVDASQRFLEALKGIDDPEKKRKTIGRVFIEVFDDQAQLIKDVKWLAQGTIYPDVIESVSATGGPSATIKSHHNVGGLPDFMKLKVVEPLKALFKDEVRRVGASLEIDRELLGRHPFPGPGLAIRILGDITAEKVRILQEVDAIFINGLREWDLYDKVWQAGAMLLTVNSVGVMGDERTYEKCVALRAVESTDGMTADWVNLPYEFLQKTSNAIINKVKGVNRVVYDISSKPPATIEWE
;
A
#
# COMPACT_ATOMS: atom_id res chain seq x y z
N THR A 1 39.57 -23.05 -19.59
CA THR A 1 38.35 -22.63 -18.91
C THR A 1 37.20 -23.57 -19.31
N ASN A 2 36.51 -24.14 -18.33
CA ASN A 2 35.37 -25.06 -18.59
C ASN A 2 34.08 -24.30 -18.94
N GLY A 3 34.13 -23.01 -19.22
CA GLY A 3 32.96 -22.19 -19.54
C GLY A 3 32.67 -22.15 -21.03
N VAL A 4 31.41 -22.26 -21.42
CA VAL A 4 30.92 -21.98 -22.78
C VAL A 4 30.26 -20.61 -22.73
N LEU A 5 30.78 -19.63 -23.48
CA LEU A 5 30.21 -18.30 -23.57
C LEU A 5 28.82 -18.34 -24.19
N LEU A 6 27.85 -17.67 -23.56
CA LEU A 6 26.47 -17.56 -24.03
C LEU A 6 26.11 -16.14 -24.46
N ALA A 7 26.66 -15.13 -23.75
CA ALA A 7 26.45 -13.73 -24.09
C ALA A 7 27.64 -12.88 -23.70
N SER A 8 27.88 -11.81 -24.47
CA SER A 8 28.87 -10.76 -24.22
C SER A 8 28.27 -9.39 -24.58
N THR A 9 28.85 -8.34 -24.00
CA THR A 9 28.60 -6.95 -24.40
C THR A 9 29.91 -6.32 -24.82
N HIS A 10 29.88 -5.08 -25.29
CA HIS A 10 31.07 -4.33 -25.64
C HIS A 10 32.03 -4.20 -24.42
N ASP A 11 31.46 -4.02 -23.23
CA ASP A 11 32.21 -3.73 -22.01
C ASP A 11 32.41 -4.96 -21.10
N VAL A 12 31.62 -6.04 -21.32
CA VAL A 12 31.66 -7.27 -20.52
C VAL A 12 31.79 -8.48 -21.43
N GLU A 13 33.03 -9.01 -21.53
CA GLU A 13 33.33 -10.16 -22.39
C GLU A 13 32.55 -11.43 -22.00
N ASN A 14 32.34 -11.67 -20.70
CA ASN A 14 31.66 -12.85 -20.16
C ASN A 14 30.38 -12.47 -19.44
N ALA A 15 29.42 -11.88 -20.12
CA ALA A 15 28.14 -11.47 -19.52
C ALA A 15 27.23 -12.65 -19.13
N ALA A 16 27.32 -13.77 -19.88
CA ALA A 16 26.66 -15.02 -19.52
C ALA A 16 27.45 -16.22 -20.03
N TYR A 17 27.51 -17.29 -19.25
CA TYR A 17 28.18 -18.53 -19.64
C TYR A 17 27.53 -19.78 -19.00
N LYS A 18 27.79 -20.93 -19.61
CA LYS A 18 27.41 -22.27 -19.11
C LYS A 18 28.68 -23.04 -18.73
N ILE A 19 28.65 -23.80 -17.64
CA ILE A 19 29.72 -24.73 -17.30
C ILE A 19 29.58 -25.99 -18.15
N LYS A 20 30.65 -26.35 -18.85
CA LYS A 20 30.66 -27.51 -19.75
C LYS A 20 30.52 -28.81 -18.95
N GLY A 21 29.55 -29.63 -19.32
CA GLY A 21 29.25 -30.90 -18.64
C GLY A 21 28.29 -30.74 -17.45
N GLU A 22 27.85 -29.53 -17.13
CA GLU A 22 26.88 -29.27 -16.04
C GLU A 22 25.65 -28.52 -16.54
N THR A 23 24.57 -28.55 -15.76
CA THR A 23 23.37 -27.69 -15.95
C THR A 23 23.47 -26.35 -15.20
N THR A 24 24.72 -25.90 -14.99
CA THR A 24 25.02 -24.64 -14.30
C THR A 24 25.19 -23.50 -15.31
N TYR A 25 24.42 -22.43 -15.11
CA TYR A 25 24.45 -21.22 -15.93
C TYR A 25 24.74 -20.04 -15.01
N ALA A 26 25.54 -19.09 -15.49
CA ALA A 26 25.89 -17.87 -14.79
C ALA A 26 25.61 -16.66 -15.68
N ILE A 27 25.13 -15.60 -15.05
CA ILE A 27 24.85 -14.30 -15.68
C ILE A 27 25.39 -13.19 -14.79
N GLN A 28 25.85 -12.08 -15.40
CA GLN A 28 26.34 -10.88 -14.69
C GLN A 28 25.37 -9.71 -14.77
N PHE A 29 24.21 -9.91 -15.30
CA PHE A 29 23.14 -8.91 -15.38
C PHE A 29 21.86 -9.42 -14.70
N HIS A 30 20.94 -8.53 -14.49
CA HIS A 30 19.67 -8.79 -13.82
C HIS A 30 18.56 -9.04 -14.86
N PRO A 31 18.18 -10.30 -15.16
CA PRO A 31 17.12 -10.60 -16.12
C PRO A 31 15.72 -10.20 -15.60
N GLU A 32 15.56 -10.07 -14.29
CA GLU A 32 14.31 -9.70 -13.62
C GLU A 32 13.97 -8.21 -13.71
N VAL A 33 14.96 -7.35 -14.02
CA VAL A 33 14.70 -5.91 -14.02
C VAL A 33 14.13 -5.45 -15.37
N TYR A 34 13.37 -4.39 -15.34
CA TYR A 34 12.70 -3.76 -16.48
C TYR A 34 13.64 -3.45 -17.68
N HIS A 35 14.90 -3.09 -17.40
CA HIS A 35 15.87 -2.77 -18.46
C HIS A 35 16.37 -3.98 -19.27
N SER A 36 16.13 -5.19 -18.78
CA SER A 36 16.47 -6.42 -19.49
C SER A 36 15.33 -6.82 -20.42
N THR A 37 15.36 -6.35 -21.67
CA THR A 37 14.27 -6.49 -22.66
C THR A 37 13.80 -7.94 -22.85
N ASP A 38 14.71 -8.91 -22.86
CA ASP A 38 14.43 -10.34 -23.01
C ASP A 38 14.56 -11.11 -21.67
N GLY A 39 14.62 -10.41 -20.55
CA GLY A 39 14.84 -11.00 -19.23
C GLY A 39 13.81 -12.08 -18.88
N LYS A 40 12.54 -11.85 -19.18
CA LYS A 40 11.46 -12.83 -18.98
C LYS A 40 11.72 -14.13 -19.77
N LYS A 41 12.15 -14.04 -21.04
CA LYS A 41 12.46 -15.23 -21.84
C LYS A 41 13.66 -16.00 -21.31
N ILE A 42 14.67 -15.29 -20.82
CA ILE A 42 15.86 -15.90 -20.22
C ILE A 42 15.46 -16.72 -18.98
N LEU A 43 14.65 -16.13 -18.08
CA LEU A 43 14.13 -16.81 -16.91
C LEU A 43 13.23 -18.00 -17.28
N GLU A 44 12.32 -17.84 -18.24
CA GLU A 44 11.44 -18.89 -18.71
C GLU A 44 12.25 -20.06 -19.32
N ASN A 45 13.23 -19.77 -20.17
CA ASN A 45 14.10 -20.80 -20.74
C ASN A 45 14.86 -21.58 -19.66
N PHE A 46 15.37 -20.90 -18.65
CA PHE A 46 16.07 -21.56 -17.56
C PHE A 46 15.12 -22.37 -16.68
N LEU A 47 14.05 -21.75 -16.18
CA LEU A 47 13.15 -22.39 -15.24
C LEU A 47 12.35 -23.54 -15.86
N VAL A 48 11.75 -23.30 -17.03
CA VAL A 48 10.85 -24.26 -17.68
C VAL A 48 11.62 -25.28 -18.52
N HIS A 49 12.46 -24.82 -19.44
CA HIS A 49 13.07 -25.72 -20.42
C HIS A 49 14.37 -26.39 -19.94
N ILE A 50 15.10 -25.79 -18.98
CA ILE A 50 16.34 -26.37 -18.46
C ILE A 50 16.11 -27.02 -17.11
N ALA A 51 15.50 -26.34 -16.15
CA ALA A 51 15.26 -26.85 -14.80
C ALA A 51 13.99 -27.70 -14.68
N GLY A 52 13.09 -27.67 -15.68
CA GLY A 52 11.89 -28.49 -15.73
C GLY A 52 10.80 -28.12 -14.73
N PHE A 53 10.76 -26.85 -14.28
CA PHE A 53 9.69 -26.37 -13.42
C PHE A 53 8.34 -26.42 -14.14
N ARG A 54 7.30 -26.81 -13.41
CA ARG A 54 5.94 -26.80 -13.91
C ARG A 54 5.36 -25.38 -13.78
N GLN A 55 4.49 -25.03 -14.73
CA GLN A 55 3.72 -23.78 -14.69
C GLN A 55 2.28 -24.09 -14.25
N ASP A 56 2.13 -24.68 -13.08
CA ASP A 56 0.86 -25.16 -12.54
C ASP A 56 0.25 -24.23 -11.47
N TRP A 57 0.96 -23.15 -11.10
CA TRP A 57 0.41 -22.16 -10.23
C TRP A 57 -0.68 -21.32 -10.94
N THR A 58 -1.87 -21.32 -10.38
CA THR A 58 -2.99 -20.46 -10.80
C THR A 58 -3.58 -19.76 -9.58
N PRO A 59 -4.24 -18.60 -9.73
CA PRO A 59 -4.97 -17.97 -8.63
C PRO A 59 -5.96 -18.91 -7.95
N ASP A 60 -6.69 -19.72 -8.73
CA ASP A 60 -7.68 -20.64 -8.21
C ASP A 60 -7.04 -21.79 -7.41
N SER A 61 -5.96 -22.39 -7.91
CA SER A 61 -5.23 -23.43 -7.16
C SER A 61 -4.67 -22.90 -5.84
N PHE A 62 -4.14 -21.65 -5.87
CA PHE A 62 -3.67 -20.99 -4.66
C PHE A 62 -4.81 -20.76 -3.65
N VAL A 63 -6.00 -20.34 -4.10
CA VAL A 63 -7.17 -20.17 -3.23
C VAL A 63 -7.56 -21.48 -2.57
N GLU A 64 -7.68 -22.55 -3.35
CA GLU A 64 -8.06 -23.88 -2.84
C GLU A 64 -7.06 -24.41 -1.80
N GLU A 65 -5.77 -24.38 -2.12
CA GLU A 65 -4.70 -24.84 -1.24
C GLU A 65 -4.62 -24.00 0.04
N THR A 66 -4.67 -22.65 -0.08
CA THR A 66 -4.60 -21.75 1.06
C THR A 66 -5.81 -21.92 1.98
N VAL A 67 -7.01 -22.02 1.44
CA VAL A 67 -8.23 -22.23 2.24
C VAL A 67 -8.15 -23.57 2.99
N ALA A 68 -7.67 -24.65 2.34
CA ALA A 68 -7.49 -25.95 2.97
C ALA A 68 -6.45 -25.92 4.10
N ASP A 69 -5.30 -25.26 3.88
CA ASP A 69 -4.25 -25.08 4.89
C ASP A 69 -4.75 -24.27 6.09
N LEU A 70 -5.39 -23.14 5.83
CA LEU A 70 -5.97 -22.28 6.87
C LEU A 70 -7.01 -23.04 7.71
N LYS A 71 -7.89 -23.81 7.07
CA LYS A 71 -8.90 -24.61 7.75
C LYS A 71 -8.26 -25.68 8.64
N SER A 72 -7.22 -26.35 8.15
CA SER A 72 -6.47 -27.36 8.91
C SER A 72 -5.71 -26.77 10.09
N LYS A 73 -5.10 -25.59 9.92
CA LYS A 73 -4.26 -24.93 10.91
C LYS A 73 -5.06 -24.26 12.03
N ILE A 74 -6.16 -23.61 11.67
CA ILE A 74 -6.96 -22.81 12.59
C ILE A 74 -8.06 -23.64 13.25
N ASN A 75 -8.63 -24.59 12.53
CA ASN A 75 -9.77 -25.40 12.97
C ASN A 75 -10.97 -24.54 13.41
N SER A 76 -11.40 -24.72 14.68
CA SER A 76 -12.50 -23.97 15.30
C SER A 76 -12.05 -22.76 16.10
N ASP A 77 -10.77 -22.41 16.07
CA ASP A 77 -10.25 -21.24 16.77
C ASP A 77 -10.75 -19.94 16.14
N LYS A 78 -10.83 -18.89 16.94
CA LYS A 78 -11.19 -17.56 16.50
C LYS A 78 -9.97 -16.77 16.04
N VAL A 79 -10.15 -16.02 14.96
CA VAL A 79 -9.15 -15.17 14.35
C VAL A 79 -9.61 -13.74 14.38
N VAL A 80 -8.73 -12.80 14.73
CA VAL A 80 -8.94 -11.37 14.58
C VAL A 80 -8.05 -10.84 13.45
N LEU A 81 -8.60 -9.97 12.61
CA LEU A 81 -7.91 -9.36 11.47
C LEU A 81 -8.16 -7.85 11.48
N GLY A 82 -7.08 -7.05 11.43
CA GLY A 82 -7.16 -5.63 11.16
C GLY A 82 -7.32 -5.37 9.66
N LEU A 83 -8.41 -4.71 9.27
CA LEU A 83 -8.63 -4.27 7.90
C LEU A 83 -8.07 -2.86 7.72
N SER A 84 -7.37 -2.63 6.62
CA SER A 84 -6.84 -1.31 6.25
C SER A 84 -7.66 -0.62 5.15
N GLY A 85 -8.68 -1.29 4.60
CA GLY A 85 -9.36 -0.85 3.37
C GLY A 85 -8.56 -1.12 2.10
N GLY A 86 -7.36 -1.70 2.22
CA GLY A 86 -6.49 -2.05 1.09
C GLY A 86 -6.74 -3.45 0.55
N VAL A 87 -6.21 -3.70 -0.66
CA VAL A 87 -6.38 -4.97 -1.38
C VAL A 87 -5.91 -6.16 -0.56
N ASP A 88 -4.71 -6.08 0.05
CA ASP A 88 -4.08 -7.22 0.72
C ASP A 88 -4.89 -7.68 1.94
N SER A 89 -5.28 -6.76 2.81
CA SER A 89 -6.11 -7.09 3.97
C SER A 89 -7.49 -7.63 3.56
N THR A 90 -8.04 -7.16 2.44
CA THR A 90 -9.33 -7.65 1.92
C THR A 90 -9.22 -9.07 1.36
N VAL A 91 -8.19 -9.35 0.55
CA VAL A 91 -7.95 -10.70 0.02
C VAL A 91 -7.70 -11.69 1.17
N ALA A 92 -6.88 -11.31 2.16
CA ALA A 92 -6.65 -12.11 3.36
C ALA A 92 -7.95 -12.40 4.13
N ALA A 93 -8.82 -11.38 4.28
CA ALA A 93 -10.12 -11.53 4.94
C ALA A 93 -11.02 -12.54 4.23
N ILE A 94 -11.12 -12.47 2.90
CA ILE A 94 -11.98 -13.38 2.13
C ILE A 94 -11.45 -14.82 2.16
N LEU A 95 -10.12 -15.03 2.05
CA LEU A 95 -9.51 -16.36 2.19
C LEU A 95 -9.80 -16.96 3.55
N LEU A 96 -9.63 -16.17 4.61
CA LEU A 96 -9.93 -16.59 5.98
C LEU A 96 -11.42 -16.86 6.17
N ASN A 97 -12.29 -15.99 5.65
CA ASN A 97 -13.74 -16.19 5.75
C ASN A 97 -14.20 -17.48 5.05
N LYS A 98 -13.63 -17.80 3.87
CA LYS A 98 -13.87 -19.09 3.18
C LYS A 98 -13.38 -20.29 4.01
N ALA A 99 -12.32 -20.15 4.80
CA ALA A 99 -11.75 -21.22 5.61
C ALA A 99 -12.50 -21.46 6.92
N ILE A 100 -12.84 -20.38 7.66
CA ILE A 100 -13.32 -20.47 9.05
C ILE A 100 -14.66 -19.74 9.30
N GLY A 101 -15.26 -19.11 8.28
CA GLY A 101 -16.58 -18.46 8.38
C GLY A 101 -16.68 -17.49 9.55
N ASP A 102 -17.71 -17.67 10.39
CA ASP A 102 -18.05 -16.78 11.51
C ASP A 102 -16.99 -16.71 12.63
N ASN A 103 -15.96 -17.54 12.57
CA ASN A 103 -14.83 -17.46 13.50
C ASN A 103 -13.82 -16.36 13.12
N LEU A 104 -14.01 -15.69 11.97
CA LEU A 104 -13.25 -14.52 11.58
C LEU A 104 -13.90 -13.23 12.09
N TYR A 105 -13.16 -12.46 12.86
CA TYR A 105 -13.54 -11.14 13.36
C TYR A 105 -12.67 -10.08 12.72
N CYS A 106 -13.25 -9.25 11.89
CA CYS A 106 -12.54 -8.16 11.23
C CYS A 106 -12.77 -6.84 11.96
N VAL A 107 -11.70 -6.05 12.15
CA VAL A 107 -11.76 -4.72 12.78
C VAL A 107 -11.25 -3.69 11.77
N PHE A 108 -12.09 -2.72 11.45
CA PHE A 108 -11.71 -1.58 10.61
C PHE A 108 -11.72 -0.30 11.44
N VAL A 109 -10.55 0.33 11.58
CA VAL A 109 -10.36 1.49 12.47
C VAL A 109 -10.40 2.78 11.65
N ASN A 110 -11.29 3.71 12.04
CA ASN A 110 -11.20 5.10 11.63
C ASN A 110 -10.20 5.82 12.54
N ASN A 111 -9.03 6.12 12.00
CA ASN A 111 -7.99 6.87 12.69
C ASN A 111 -8.14 8.40 12.53
N GLY A 112 -9.20 8.88 11.86
CA GLY A 112 -9.39 10.28 11.56
C GLY A 112 -8.50 10.83 10.44
N LEU A 113 -7.65 9.99 9.83
CA LEU A 113 -6.67 10.34 8.81
C LEU A 113 -6.95 9.66 7.46
N LEU A 114 -8.10 9.01 7.35
CA LEU A 114 -8.59 8.39 6.12
C LEU A 114 -9.02 9.46 5.11
N ARG A 115 -9.17 9.08 3.85
CA ARG A 115 -9.77 9.94 2.81
C ARG A 115 -11.21 10.30 3.17
N LYS A 116 -11.72 11.34 2.54
CA LYS A 116 -13.12 11.79 2.73
C LYS A 116 -14.10 10.65 2.50
N ASN A 117 -14.98 10.39 3.46
CA ASN A 117 -16.01 9.33 3.44
C ASN A 117 -15.47 7.90 3.31
N GLU A 118 -14.16 7.67 3.40
CA GLU A 118 -13.57 6.35 3.19
C GLU A 118 -14.05 5.33 4.23
N PHE A 119 -14.13 5.73 5.50
CA PHE A 119 -14.60 4.84 6.57
C PHE A 119 -15.97 4.24 6.27
N SER A 120 -16.94 5.07 5.94
CA SER A 120 -18.31 4.61 5.65
C SER A 120 -18.41 3.83 4.33
N SER A 121 -17.66 4.26 3.31
CA SER A 121 -17.69 3.59 2.00
C SER A 121 -17.05 2.20 2.06
N VAL A 122 -15.96 2.04 2.79
CA VAL A 122 -15.28 0.76 2.96
C VAL A 122 -16.11 -0.21 3.80
N LEU A 123 -16.73 0.25 4.89
CA LEU A 123 -17.63 -0.60 5.67
C LEU A 123 -18.79 -1.12 4.82
N LYS A 124 -19.41 -0.25 4.02
CA LYS A 124 -20.49 -0.65 3.11
C LYS A 124 -20.04 -1.68 2.06
N GLN A 125 -18.83 -1.56 1.55
CA GLN A 125 -18.26 -2.55 0.63
C GLN A 125 -18.09 -3.92 1.31
N TYR A 126 -17.59 -3.95 2.55
CA TYR A 126 -17.40 -5.20 3.29
C TYR A 126 -18.72 -5.88 3.69
N GLU A 127 -19.78 -5.13 3.97
CA GLU A 127 -21.13 -5.69 4.19
C GLU A 127 -21.57 -6.54 3.01
N GLY A 128 -21.33 -6.09 1.77
CA GLY A 128 -21.65 -6.83 0.54
C GLY A 128 -20.83 -8.11 0.33
N MET A 129 -19.71 -8.28 1.05
CA MET A 129 -18.82 -9.44 0.93
C MET A 129 -19.08 -10.54 1.96
N GLY A 130 -20.10 -10.38 2.82
CA GLY A 130 -20.42 -11.36 3.87
C GLY A 130 -19.36 -11.46 4.97
N LEU A 131 -18.55 -10.42 5.17
CA LEU A 131 -17.52 -10.38 6.21
C LEU A 131 -18.13 -9.80 7.50
N ASN A 132 -17.80 -10.43 8.64
CA ASN A 132 -18.12 -9.88 9.97
C ASN A 132 -17.13 -8.75 10.31
N VAL A 133 -17.46 -7.50 9.95
CA VAL A 133 -16.60 -6.35 10.12
C VAL A 133 -17.16 -5.39 11.17
N LYS A 134 -16.36 -5.13 12.21
CA LYS A 134 -16.63 -4.10 13.21
C LYS A 134 -15.89 -2.82 12.84
N GLY A 135 -16.63 -1.76 12.50
CA GLY A 135 -16.08 -0.41 12.37
C GLY A 135 -15.86 0.22 13.75
N VAL A 136 -14.68 0.77 13.98
CA VAL A 136 -14.32 1.44 15.24
C VAL A 136 -13.87 2.87 14.93
N ASP A 137 -14.61 3.86 15.42
CA ASP A 137 -14.18 5.25 15.30
C ASP A 137 -13.28 5.62 16.49
N ALA A 138 -12.00 5.77 16.23
CA ALA A 138 -10.98 6.20 17.17
C ALA A 138 -10.34 7.55 16.77
N SER A 139 -10.97 8.29 15.85
CA SER A 139 -10.44 9.53 15.26
C SER A 139 -9.98 10.54 16.28
N GLN A 140 -10.76 10.74 17.35
CA GLN A 140 -10.39 11.65 18.43
C GLN A 140 -9.12 11.21 19.16
N ARG A 141 -9.00 9.90 19.48
CA ARG A 141 -7.81 9.35 20.18
C ARG A 141 -6.53 9.55 19.36
N PHE A 142 -6.60 9.36 18.03
CA PHE A 142 -5.45 9.60 17.15
C PHE A 142 -5.09 11.08 17.06
N LEU A 143 -6.08 11.97 16.89
CA LEU A 143 -5.83 13.40 16.79
C LEU A 143 -5.26 13.98 18.10
N GLU A 144 -5.73 13.52 19.25
CA GLU A 144 -5.18 13.92 20.56
C GLU A 144 -3.73 13.44 20.73
N ALA A 145 -3.44 12.20 20.34
CA ALA A 145 -2.10 11.65 20.43
C ALA A 145 -1.10 12.32 19.47
N LEU A 146 -1.58 12.86 18.36
CA LEU A 146 -0.76 13.55 17.34
C LEU A 146 -0.59 15.04 17.61
N LYS A 147 -1.26 15.59 18.60
CA LYS A 147 -1.23 17.03 18.91
C LYS A 147 0.19 17.50 19.17
N GLY A 148 0.65 18.49 18.39
CA GLY A 148 1.98 19.11 18.52
C GLY A 148 3.13 18.23 17.99
N ILE A 149 2.83 17.16 17.26
CA ILE A 149 3.84 16.33 16.60
C ILE A 149 3.95 16.78 15.14
N ASP A 150 5.12 17.27 14.77
CA ASP A 150 5.47 17.75 13.43
C ASP A 150 6.51 16.85 12.71
N ASP A 151 7.27 16.08 13.46
CA ASP A 151 8.28 15.16 12.95
C ASP A 151 7.62 13.91 12.30
N PRO A 152 7.94 13.60 11.02
CA PRO A 152 7.30 12.50 10.29
C PRO A 152 7.45 11.13 10.95
N GLU A 153 8.61 10.82 11.50
CA GLU A 153 8.86 9.53 12.15
C GLU A 153 8.10 9.41 13.48
N LYS A 154 7.99 10.52 14.23
CA LYS A 154 7.16 10.53 15.44
C LYS A 154 5.68 10.38 15.10
N LYS A 155 5.19 11.03 14.01
CA LYS A 155 3.82 10.82 13.52
C LYS A 155 3.55 9.34 13.26
N ARG A 156 4.41 8.68 12.47
CA ARG A 156 4.29 7.26 12.13
C ARG A 156 4.28 6.37 13.38
N LYS A 157 5.25 6.54 14.27
CA LYS A 157 5.35 5.77 15.52
C LYS A 157 4.13 5.96 16.42
N THR A 158 3.64 7.19 16.53
CA THR A 158 2.45 7.50 17.33
C THR A 158 1.20 6.85 16.73
N ILE A 159 1.01 6.95 15.41
CA ILE A 159 -0.11 6.31 14.72
C ILE A 159 -0.06 4.79 14.90
N GLY A 160 1.11 4.18 14.68
CA GLY A 160 1.30 2.74 14.85
C GLY A 160 0.97 2.29 16.29
N ARG A 161 1.48 2.99 17.29
CA ARG A 161 1.20 2.70 18.70
C ARG A 161 -0.29 2.79 19.01
N VAL A 162 -0.94 3.89 18.66
CA VAL A 162 -2.38 4.09 18.94
C VAL A 162 -3.23 3.06 18.19
N PHE A 163 -2.83 2.70 16.96
CA PHE A 163 -3.52 1.66 16.20
C PHE A 163 -3.47 0.30 16.94
N ILE A 164 -2.30 -0.09 17.44
CA ILE A 164 -2.13 -1.33 18.20
C ILE A 164 -2.98 -1.30 19.48
N GLU A 165 -2.97 -0.18 20.21
CA GLU A 165 -3.78 -0.02 21.43
C GLU A 165 -5.29 -0.17 21.13
N VAL A 166 -5.80 0.51 20.08
CA VAL A 166 -7.21 0.41 19.68
C VAL A 166 -7.56 -1.01 19.23
N PHE A 167 -6.64 -1.64 18.49
CA PHE A 167 -6.85 -3.00 17.99
C PHE A 167 -6.86 -4.01 19.15
N ASP A 168 -5.97 -3.87 20.12
CA ASP A 168 -5.93 -4.71 21.33
C ASP A 168 -7.22 -4.56 22.15
N ASP A 169 -7.67 -3.33 22.38
CA ASP A 169 -8.95 -3.06 23.05
C ASP A 169 -10.11 -3.82 22.38
N GLN A 170 -10.11 -3.92 21.04
CA GLN A 170 -11.14 -4.67 20.31
C GLN A 170 -10.93 -6.19 20.37
N ALA A 171 -9.70 -6.65 20.28
CA ALA A 171 -9.37 -8.08 20.34
C ALA A 171 -9.76 -8.68 21.71
N GLN A 172 -9.56 -7.94 22.80
CA GLN A 172 -9.95 -8.36 24.17
C GLN A 172 -11.46 -8.53 24.34
N LEU A 173 -12.28 -7.86 23.52
CA LEU A 173 -13.74 -8.05 23.55
C LEU A 173 -14.18 -9.38 22.91
N ILE A 174 -13.31 -10.04 22.15
CA ILE A 174 -13.58 -11.29 21.48
C ILE A 174 -13.11 -12.44 22.41
N LYS A 175 -14.05 -13.14 23.02
CA LYS A 175 -13.72 -14.27 23.90
C LYS A 175 -12.99 -15.36 23.11
N ASP A 176 -11.91 -15.88 23.69
CA ASP A 176 -11.15 -17.04 23.18
C ASP A 176 -10.53 -16.84 21.80
N VAL A 177 -10.19 -15.59 21.43
CA VAL A 177 -9.40 -15.35 20.21
C VAL A 177 -7.98 -15.89 20.42
N LYS A 178 -7.47 -16.66 19.43
CA LYS A 178 -6.15 -17.29 19.51
C LYS A 178 -5.20 -16.87 18.40
N TRP A 179 -5.75 -16.28 17.33
CA TRP A 179 -4.99 -15.95 16.13
C TRP A 179 -5.14 -14.49 15.73
N LEU A 180 -4.03 -13.89 15.35
CA LEU A 180 -3.96 -12.61 14.65
C LEU A 180 -3.67 -12.88 13.18
N ALA A 181 -4.53 -12.44 12.29
CA ALA A 181 -4.25 -12.48 10.87
C ALA A 181 -3.64 -11.17 10.38
N GLN A 182 -2.70 -11.28 9.45
CA GLN A 182 -2.04 -10.16 8.80
C GLN A 182 -2.03 -10.33 7.28
N GLY A 183 -2.20 -9.22 6.56
CA GLY A 183 -2.12 -9.17 5.10
C GLY A 183 -0.69 -8.98 4.58
N THR A 184 0.31 -9.51 5.28
CA THR A 184 1.72 -9.49 4.89
C THR A 184 1.90 -10.16 3.52
N ILE A 185 2.63 -9.53 2.62
CA ILE A 185 2.98 -10.05 1.30
C ILE A 185 4.49 -10.34 1.21
N TYR A 186 4.93 -11.05 0.18
CA TYR A 186 6.33 -11.50 0.07
C TYR A 186 7.36 -10.36 0.09
N PRO A 187 7.17 -9.21 -0.57
CA PRO A 187 8.07 -8.07 -0.43
C PRO A 187 8.27 -7.60 1.02
N ASP A 188 7.21 -7.61 1.85
CA ASP A 188 7.31 -7.22 3.26
C ASP A 188 8.21 -8.19 4.04
N VAL A 189 8.16 -9.50 3.70
CA VAL A 189 8.99 -10.53 4.33
C VAL A 189 10.46 -10.32 3.98
N ILE A 190 10.80 -10.14 2.69
CA ILE A 190 12.17 -9.96 2.23
C ILE A 190 12.80 -8.71 2.87
N GLU A 191 12.07 -7.62 2.89
CA GLU A 191 12.58 -6.35 3.39
C GLU A 191 12.74 -6.32 4.92
N SER A 192 11.96 -7.15 5.65
CA SER A 192 12.11 -7.30 7.10
C SER A 192 13.38 -8.06 7.49
N VAL A 193 13.93 -8.87 6.58
CA VAL A 193 15.10 -9.75 6.81
C VAL A 193 16.43 -9.10 6.39
N SER A 194 16.44 -7.83 5.93
CA SER A 194 17.70 -7.19 5.54
C SER A 194 18.67 -7.08 6.73
N ALA A 195 19.63 -8.00 6.77
CA ALA A 195 20.55 -8.28 7.88
C ALA A 195 21.65 -7.21 8.10
N THR A 196 21.59 -6.07 7.45
CA THR A 196 22.67 -5.07 7.42
C THR A 196 22.32 -3.74 8.02
N GLY A 197 21.41 -3.64 9.00
CA GLY A 197 21.28 -2.44 9.86
C GLY A 197 21.30 -1.08 9.15
N GLY A 198 20.99 -1.04 7.85
CA GLY A 198 20.95 0.17 7.05
C GLY A 198 19.68 0.99 7.28
N PRO A 199 19.59 2.21 6.72
CA PRO A 199 18.40 3.08 6.86
C PRO A 199 17.08 2.43 6.44
N SER A 200 17.09 1.39 5.62
CA SER A 200 15.91 0.63 5.20
C SER A 200 15.27 -0.19 6.33
N ALA A 201 16.04 -0.62 7.34
CA ALA A 201 15.52 -1.31 8.53
C ALA A 201 14.61 -0.38 9.38
N THR A 202 14.77 0.93 9.24
CA THR A 202 13.99 1.95 9.97
C THR A 202 12.68 2.33 9.25
N ILE A 203 12.58 2.06 7.95
CA ILE A 203 11.41 2.45 7.12
C ILE A 203 10.20 1.55 7.36
N LYS A 204 10.35 0.37 7.99
CA LYS A 204 9.33 -0.67 8.07
C LYS A 204 8.76 -0.99 9.45
N SER A 205 8.83 -0.05 10.36
CA SER A 205 8.02 -0.09 11.58
C SER A 205 6.49 -0.07 11.32
N HIS A 206 6.07 -0.01 10.04
CA HIS A 206 4.68 0.15 9.66
C HIS A 206 3.94 -1.14 9.28
N HIS A 207 4.68 -2.15 8.91
CA HIS A 207 4.15 -3.48 8.60
C HIS A 207 4.57 -4.45 9.70
N ASN A 208 4.13 -4.30 10.88
CA ASN A 208 4.20 -5.13 12.09
C ASN A 208 4.90 -6.52 11.97
N VAL A 209 5.91 -6.62 11.11
CA VAL A 209 6.73 -7.80 10.90
C VAL A 209 7.80 -7.81 11.99
N GLY A 210 7.54 -8.52 13.06
CA GLY A 210 8.48 -8.76 14.15
C GLY A 210 8.28 -7.93 15.43
N GLY A 211 7.16 -7.22 15.62
CA GLY A 211 6.99 -6.32 16.75
C GLY A 211 5.60 -6.29 17.39
N LEU A 212 4.92 -7.44 17.50
CA LEU A 212 3.75 -7.50 18.36
C LEU A 212 4.19 -7.26 19.80
N PRO A 213 3.51 -6.39 20.56
CA PRO A 213 3.80 -6.20 21.98
C PRO A 213 3.71 -7.52 22.72
N ASP A 214 4.57 -7.72 23.73
CA ASP A 214 4.65 -8.95 24.55
C ASP A 214 3.32 -9.37 25.22
N PHE A 215 2.35 -8.45 25.32
CA PHE A 215 1.04 -8.73 25.85
C PHE A 215 0.08 -9.39 24.85
N MET A 216 0.35 -9.31 23.55
CA MET A 216 -0.44 -9.98 22.50
C MET A 216 0.07 -11.40 22.27
N LYS A 217 -0.38 -12.36 23.09
CA LYS A 217 -0.02 -13.77 23.00
C LYS A 217 -0.74 -14.53 21.88
N LEU A 218 -1.17 -13.83 20.81
CA LEU A 218 -1.86 -14.44 19.68
C LEU A 218 -0.87 -15.09 18.73
N LYS A 219 -1.25 -16.24 18.18
CA LYS A 219 -0.51 -16.85 17.06
C LYS A 219 -0.74 -16.03 15.79
N VAL A 220 0.28 -15.88 14.95
CA VAL A 220 0.16 -15.13 13.71
C VAL A 220 -0.17 -16.06 12.54
N VAL A 221 -1.08 -15.62 11.67
CA VAL A 221 -1.38 -16.28 10.39
C VAL A 221 -1.34 -15.24 9.25
N GLU A 222 -0.59 -15.57 8.20
CA GLU A 222 -0.29 -14.67 7.08
C GLU A 222 -0.60 -15.38 5.76
N PRO A 223 -1.85 -15.32 5.27
CA PRO A 223 -2.27 -16.07 4.09
C PRO A 223 -1.54 -15.69 2.80
N LEU A 224 -1.01 -14.48 2.72
CA LEU A 224 -0.47 -13.90 1.48
C LEU A 224 1.06 -13.79 1.46
N LYS A 225 1.75 -14.27 2.50
CA LYS A 225 3.20 -14.05 2.69
C LYS A 225 4.11 -14.58 1.56
N ALA A 226 3.60 -15.44 0.71
CA ALA A 226 4.32 -16.01 -0.43
C ALA A 226 4.00 -15.31 -1.76
N LEU A 227 3.10 -14.32 -1.78
CA LEU A 227 2.63 -13.64 -2.98
C LEU A 227 3.24 -12.26 -3.17
N PHE A 228 3.51 -11.90 -4.42
CA PHE A 228 3.75 -10.53 -4.83
C PHE A 228 2.43 -9.76 -5.01
N LYS A 229 2.53 -8.44 -5.07
CA LYS A 229 1.35 -7.54 -5.13
C LYS A 229 0.43 -7.78 -6.32
N ASP A 230 1.00 -8.07 -7.48
CA ASP A 230 0.26 -8.40 -8.70
C ASP A 230 -0.44 -9.76 -8.59
N GLU A 231 0.19 -10.74 -7.91
CA GLU A 231 -0.42 -12.04 -7.63
C GLU A 231 -1.58 -11.91 -6.65
N VAL A 232 -1.45 -11.07 -5.60
CA VAL A 232 -2.56 -10.77 -4.69
C VAL A 232 -3.76 -10.19 -5.46
N ARG A 233 -3.52 -9.28 -6.42
CA ARG A 233 -4.60 -8.74 -7.27
C ARG A 233 -5.24 -9.81 -8.15
N ARG A 234 -4.45 -10.73 -8.72
CA ARG A 234 -4.97 -11.86 -9.51
C ARG A 234 -5.80 -12.82 -8.66
N VAL A 235 -5.33 -13.15 -7.46
CA VAL A 235 -6.09 -13.94 -6.47
C VAL A 235 -7.37 -13.20 -6.07
N GLY A 236 -7.31 -11.90 -5.85
CA GLY A 236 -8.48 -11.08 -5.58
C GLY A 236 -9.52 -11.11 -6.70
N ALA A 237 -9.08 -11.09 -7.95
CA ALA A 237 -9.96 -11.22 -9.12
C ALA A 237 -10.63 -12.61 -9.20
N SER A 238 -9.89 -13.68 -8.91
CA SER A 238 -10.42 -15.04 -8.80
C SER A 238 -11.40 -15.21 -7.65
N LEU A 239 -11.27 -14.40 -6.59
CA LEU A 239 -12.22 -14.32 -5.47
C LEU A 239 -13.43 -13.41 -5.75
N GLU A 240 -13.59 -12.93 -6.99
CA GLU A 240 -14.67 -12.03 -7.43
C GLU A 240 -14.74 -10.70 -6.65
N ILE A 241 -13.58 -10.24 -6.15
CA ILE A 241 -13.49 -8.92 -5.51
C ILE A 241 -13.68 -7.84 -6.56
N ASP A 242 -14.49 -6.83 -6.22
CA ASP A 242 -14.78 -5.70 -7.08
C ASP A 242 -13.50 -5.07 -7.67
N ARG A 243 -13.51 -4.83 -8.98
CA ARG A 243 -12.39 -4.25 -9.72
C ARG A 243 -12.00 -2.87 -9.18
N GLU A 244 -12.96 -2.08 -8.72
CA GLU A 244 -12.69 -0.76 -8.13
C GLU A 244 -11.84 -0.89 -6.86
N LEU A 245 -12.09 -1.92 -6.02
CA LEU A 245 -11.30 -2.19 -4.83
C LEU A 245 -9.90 -2.70 -5.20
N LEU A 246 -9.81 -3.64 -6.15
CA LEU A 246 -8.53 -4.19 -6.62
C LEU A 246 -7.65 -3.15 -7.31
N GLY A 247 -8.26 -2.16 -7.99
CA GLY A 247 -7.59 -1.08 -8.70
C GLY A 247 -7.28 0.16 -7.84
N ARG A 248 -7.54 0.12 -6.53
CA ARG A 248 -7.23 1.27 -5.65
C ARG A 248 -5.75 1.62 -5.70
N HIS A 249 -5.49 2.92 -5.80
CA HIS A 249 -4.15 3.45 -5.62
C HIS A 249 -3.61 3.07 -4.23
N PRO A 250 -2.31 2.81 -4.10
CA PRO A 250 -1.68 2.67 -2.80
C PRO A 250 -1.99 3.88 -1.91
N PHE A 251 -2.34 3.60 -0.66
CA PHE A 251 -2.56 4.63 0.35
C PHE A 251 -1.73 4.28 1.58
N PRO A 252 -0.93 5.23 2.09
CA PRO A 252 0.01 4.93 3.16
C PRO A 252 -0.70 4.58 4.46
N GLY A 253 -0.11 3.68 5.26
CA GLY A 253 -0.67 3.27 6.55
C GLY A 253 -0.95 4.43 7.52
N PRO A 254 -0.07 5.46 7.63
CA PRO A 254 -0.35 6.66 8.43
C PRO A 254 -1.46 7.56 7.87
N GLY A 255 -2.04 7.23 6.71
CA GLY A 255 -3.09 8.00 6.08
C GLY A 255 -2.64 9.40 5.66
N LEU A 256 -3.54 10.36 5.79
CA LEU A 256 -3.27 11.76 5.44
C LEU A 256 -2.25 12.44 6.37
N ALA A 257 -1.84 11.82 7.49
CA ALA A 257 -0.88 12.41 8.41
C ALA A 257 0.46 12.78 7.76
N ILE A 258 0.97 11.91 6.85
CA ILE A 258 2.22 12.14 6.13
C ILE A 258 2.05 12.97 4.85
N ARG A 259 0.85 13.47 4.63
CA ARG A 259 0.49 14.43 3.57
C ARG A 259 0.12 15.80 4.13
N ILE A 260 0.14 15.96 5.46
CA ILE A 260 0.02 17.23 6.16
C ILE A 260 1.39 17.56 6.73
N LEU A 261 2.12 18.49 6.09
CA LEU A 261 3.42 18.92 6.56
C LEU A 261 3.27 19.72 7.86
N GLY A 262 4.14 19.41 8.84
CA GLY A 262 4.07 19.99 10.19
C GLY A 262 2.98 19.35 11.06
N ASP A 263 2.49 20.04 12.07
CA ASP A 263 1.52 19.54 13.05
C ASP A 263 0.16 19.21 12.42
N ILE A 264 -0.53 18.26 13.02
CA ILE A 264 -1.84 17.74 12.55
C ILE A 264 -2.96 18.34 13.40
N THR A 265 -3.96 18.93 12.73
CA THR A 265 -5.19 19.41 13.36
C THR A 265 -6.42 18.90 12.59
N ALA A 266 -7.57 18.82 13.26
CA ALA A 266 -8.81 18.43 12.62
C ALA A 266 -9.17 19.31 11.41
N GLU A 267 -8.86 20.62 11.49
CA GLU A 267 -9.07 21.54 10.38
C GLU A 267 -8.19 21.23 9.17
N LYS A 268 -6.88 20.99 9.40
CA LYS A 268 -5.94 20.62 8.34
C LYS A 268 -6.32 19.30 7.66
N VAL A 269 -6.76 18.32 8.46
CA VAL A 269 -7.26 17.04 7.92
C VAL A 269 -8.48 17.27 7.05
N ARG A 270 -9.47 18.06 7.52
CA ARG A 270 -10.66 18.40 6.74
C ARG A 270 -10.30 19.08 5.42
N ILE A 271 -9.43 20.09 5.45
CA ILE A 271 -8.98 20.78 4.24
C ILE A 271 -8.37 19.77 3.26
N LEU A 272 -7.45 18.93 3.72
CA LEU A 272 -6.77 17.98 2.85
C LEU A 272 -7.72 16.91 2.31
N GLN A 273 -8.67 16.44 3.11
CA GLN A 273 -9.73 15.51 2.67
C GLN A 273 -10.58 16.09 1.52
N GLU A 274 -10.95 17.37 1.61
CA GLU A 274 -11.71 18.06 0.55
C GLU A 274 -10.88 18.20 -0.73
N VAL A 275 -9.62 18.63 -0.60
CA VAL A 275 -8.70 18.79 -1.74
C VAL A 275 -8.45 17.44 -2.42
N ASP A 276 -8.08 16.41 -1.65
CA ASP A 276 -7.80 15.08 -2.15
C ASP A 276 -9.03 14.47 -2.85
N ALA A 277 -10.22 14.66 -2.30
CA ALA A 277 -11.47 14.18 -2.90
C ALA A 277 -11.74 14.85 -4.27
N ILE A 278 -11.52 16.15 -4.40
CA ILE A 278 -11.67 16.86 -5.69
C ILE A 278 -10.68 16.32 -6.71
N PHE A 279 -9.42 16.14 -6.31
CA PHE A 279 -8.38 15.64 -7.21
C PHE A 279 -8.63 14.21 -7.66
N ILE A 280 -8.91 13.29 -6.74
CA ILE A 280 -9.14 11.87 -7.05
C ILE A 280 -10.42 11.67 -7.87
N ASN A 281 -11.51 12.38 -7.55
CA ASN A 281 -12.74 12.31 -8.35
C ASN A 281 -12.52 12.89 -9.74
N GLY A 282 -11.77 13.98 -9.85
CA GLY A 282 -11.39 14.54 -11.14
C GLY A 282 -10.61 13.56 -12.00
N LEU A 283 -9.64 12.80 -11.43
CA LEU A 283 -8.93 11.76 -12.15
C LEU A 283 -9.87 10.68 -12.70
N ARG A 284 -10.90 10.30 -11.94
CA ARG A 284 -11.91 9.33 -12.38
C ARG A 284 -12.79 9.90 -13.48
N GLU A 285 -13.31 11.11 -13.32
CA GLU A 285 -14.16 11.79 -14.30
C GLU A 285 -13.48 12.01 -15.66
N TRP A 286 -12.14 12.08 -15.67
CA TRP A 286 -11.34 12.25 -16.88
C TRP A 286 -10.69 10.96 -17.40
N ASP A 287 -11.07 9.79 -16.89
CA ASP A 287 -10.49 8.50 -17.22
C ASP A 287 -8.95 8.45 -17.09
N LEU A 288 -8.42 9.17 -16.09
CA LEU A 288 -7.00 9.25 -15.77
C LEU A 288 -6.61 8.38 -14.58
N TYR A 289 -7.56 7.96 -13.75
CA TYR A 289 -7.29 7.25 -12.50
C TYR A 289 -6.47 5.97 -12.72
N ASP A 290 -6.88 5.13 -13.67
CA ASP A 290 -6.21 3.86 -13.97
C ASP A 290 -4.85 4.03 -14.70
N LYS A 291 -4.55 5.24 -15.19
CA LYS A 291 -3.27 5.58 -15.82
C LYS A 291 -2.21 6.08 -14.84
N VAL A 292 -2.60 6.28 -13.60
CA VAL A 292 -1.76 6.78 -12.51
C VAL A 292 -1.57 5.66 -11.50
N TRP A 293 -0.32 5.38 -11.12
CA TRP A 293 -0.03 4.37 -10.11
C TRP A 293 -0.45 4.83 -8.70
N GLN A 294 -0.17 6.10 -8.36
CA GLN A 294 -0.59 6.72 -7.11
C GLN A 294 -0.80 8.22 -7.30
N ALA A 295 -1.89 8.72 -6.73
CA ALA A 295 -2.16 10.16 -6.67
C ALA A 295 -2.61 10.58 -5.28
N GLY A 296 -2.35 11.85 -4.96
CA GLY A 296 -2.79 12.47 -3.71
C GLY A 296 -2.48 13.95 -3.65
N ALA A 297 -3.05 14.60 -2.66
CA ALA A 297 -2.79 15.98 -2.33
C ALA A 297 -1.97 16.08 -1.04
N MET A 298 -1.12 17.10 -0.92
CA MET A 298 -0.32 17.44 0.25
C MET A 298 -0.68 18.84 0.72
N LEU A 299 -0.82 19.00 2.05
CA LEU A 299 -1.04 20.31 2.66
C LEU A 299 0.29 20.87 3.14
N LEU A 300 0.69 22.00 2.54
CA LEU A 300 1.97 22.63 2.84
C LEU A 300 1.87 23.53 4.07
N THR A 301 3.00 23.76 4.74
CA THR A 301 3.10 24.71 5.87
C THR A 301 3.01 26.17 5.44
N VAL A 302 3.22 26.44 4.14
CA VAL A 302 3.27 27.78 3.57
C VAL A 302 1.86 28.35 3.39
N ASN A 303 1.68 29.59 3.84
CA ASN A 303 0.53 30.41 3.46
C ASN A 303 0.94 31.34 2.32
N SER A 304 0.03 31.61 1.42
CA SER A 304 0.25 32.52 0.29
C SER A 304 -0.78 33.64 0.27
N VAL A 305 -0.36 34.79 -0.28
CA VAL A 305 -1.28 35.89 -0.56
C VAL A 305 -2.13 35.54 -1.77
N GLY A 306 -3.44 35.73 -1.66
CA GLY A 306 -4.40 35.62 -2.74
C GLY A 306 -5.33 36.81 -2.77
N VAL A 307 -6.15 36.89 -3.81
CA VAL A 307 -7.22 37.88 -3.93
C VAL A 307 -8.51 37.12 -4.22
N MET A 308 -9.50 37.33 -3.39
CA MET A 308 -10.85 36.73 -3.58
C MET A 308 -11.88 37.87 -3.51
N GLY A 309 -12.47 38.22 -4.68
CA GLY A 309 -13.23 39.43 -4.82
C GLY A 309 -12.31 40.64 -4.64
N ASP A 310 -12.71 41.60 -3.79
CA ASP A 310 -11.94 42.80 -3.49
C ASP A 310 -11.03 42.67 -2.26
N GLU A 311 -10.97 41.52 -1.62
CA GLU A 311 -10.22 41.29 -0.40
C GLU A 311 -8.95 40.46 -0.65
N ARG A 312 -7.88 40.85 0.08
CA ARG A 312 -6.66 40.01 0.16
C ARG A 312 -6.90 38.85 1.13
N THR A 313 -6.55 37.65 0.70
CA THR A 313 -6.56 36.44 1.55
C THR A 313 -5.13 36.01 1.84
N TYR A 314 -4.95 35.34 2.99
CA TYR A 314 -3.68 34.72 3.38
C TYR A 314 -3.96 33.30 3.83
N GLU A 315 -3.94 32.38 2.88
CA GLU A 315 -4.41 31.03 3.06
C GLU A 315 -3.36 30.00 2.63
N LYS A 316 -3.67 28.74 2.80
CA LYS A 316 -2.76 27.63 2.58
C LYS A 316 -2.49 27.37 1.11
N CYS A 317 -1.29 26.80 0.88
CA CYS A 317 -0.89 26.20 -0.38
C CYS A 317 -1.03 24.68 -0.30
N VAL A 318 -1.54 24.06 -1.36
CA VAL A 318 -1.59 22.60 -1.50
C VAL A 318 -0.81 22.15 -2.72
N ALA A 319 -0.13 20.99 -2.62
CA ALA A 319 0.52 20.35 -3.74
C ALA A 319 -0.31 19.15 -4.20
N LEU A 320 -0.49 19.00 -5.50
CA LEU A 320 -1.02 17.79 -6.13
C LEU A 320 0.15 16.98 -6.65
N ARG A 321 0.10 15.67 -6.46
CA ARG A 321 1.09 14.75 -6.95
C ARG A 321 0.42 13.53 -7.57
N ALA A 322 0.84 13.17 -8.78
CA ALA A 322 0.49 11.92 -9.44
C ALA A 322 1.77 11.31 -10.00
N VAL A 323 1.96 10.02 -9.76
CA VAL A 323 3.15 9.29 -10.20
C VAL A 323 2.78 8.01 -10.92
N GLU A 324 3.61 7.64 -11.89
CA GLU A 324 3.65 6.31 -12.48
C GLU A 324 4.86 5.55 -11.91
N SER A 325 4.66 4.26 -11.68
CA SER A 325 5.68 3.36 -11.16
C SER A 325 5.31 1.92 -11.48
N THR A 326 6.30 1.05 -11.58
CA THR A 326 6.09 -0.40 -11.72
C THR A 326 6.14 -1.11 -10.36
N ASP A 327 7.06 -0.70 -9.50
CA ASP A 327 7.41 -1.41 -8.26
C ASP A 327 7.44 -0.51 -7.00
N GLY A 328 7.23 0.79 -7.17
CA GLY A 328 7.34 1.79 -6.10
C GLY A 328 8.78 2.13 -5.70
N MET A 329 9.80 1.45 -6.25
CA MET A 329 11.20 1.77 -5.98
C MET A 329 11.66 2.99 -6.75
N THR A 330 11.27 3.05 -8.02
CA THR A 330 11.41 4.22 -8.89
C THR A 330 10.05 4.75 -9.29
N ALA A 331 9.91 6.04 -9.46
CA ALA A 331 8.67 6.65 -9.91
C ALA A 331 8.93 7.95 -10.67
N ASP A 332 8.18 8.16 -11.71
CA ASP A 332 8.16 9.42 -12.43
C ASP A 332 6.82 10.14 -12.20
N TRP A 333 6.85 11.47 -12.29
CA TRP A 333 5.63 12.24 -12.23
C TRP A 333 4.82 12.06 -13.53
N VAL A 334 3.49 12.03 -13.40
CA VAL A 334 2.59 11.88 -14.54
C VAL A 334 2.35 13.24 -15.18
N ASN A 335 2.53 13.33 -16.49
CA ASN A 335 2.17 14.52 -17.26
C ASN A 335 0.64 14.58 -17.47
N LEU A 336 -0.07 15.12 -16.48
CA LEU A 336 -1.52 15.30 -16.54
C LEU A 336 -1.89 16.40 -17.53
N PRO A 337 -3.03 16.30 -18.25
CA PRO A 337 -3.47 17.32 -19.20
C PRO A 337 -3.60 18.70 -18.54
N TYR A 338 -3.12 19.74 -19.21
CA TYR A 338 -3.17 21.13 -18.70
C TYR A 338 -4.60 21.55 -18.31
N GLU A 339 -5.59 21.22 -19.14
CA GLU A 339 -6.99 21.55 -18.87
C GLU A 339 -7.52 20.85 -17.61
N PHE A 340 -7.09 19.62 -17.36
CA PHE A 340 -7.41 18.89 -16.14
C PHE A 340 -6.86 19.61 -14.92
N LEU A 341 -5.56 19.96 -14.94
CA LEU A 341 -4.91 20.69 -13.84
C LEU A 341 -5.57 22.02 -13.59
N GLN A 342 -5.90 22.77 -14.66
CA GLN A 342 -6.59 24.06 -14.56
C GLN A 342 -7.98 23.91 -13.91
N LYS A 343 -8.80 22.97 -14.36
CA LYS A 343 -10.14 22.73 -13.80
C LYS A 343 -10.08 22.27 -12.35
N THR A 344 -9.14 21.38 -12.05
CA THR A 344 -8.93 20.85 -10.69
C THR A 344 -8.49 21.97 -9.74
N SER A 345 -7.52 22.78 -10.14
CA SER A 345 -7.05 23.93 -9.35
C SER A 345 -8.18 24.92 -9.07
N ASN A 346 -8.96 25.29 -10.09
CA ASN A 346 -10.10 26.18 -9.94
C ASN A 346 -11.17 25.58 -9.02
N ALA A 347 -11.45 24.28 -9.15
CA ALA A 347 -12.42 23.60 -8.28
C ALA A 347 -11.97 23.58 -6.81
N ILE A 348 -10.68 23.34 -6.55
CA ILE A 348 -10.11 23.36 -5.20
C ILE A 348 -10.23 24.76 -4.60
N ILE A 349 -9.73 25.79 -5.27
CA ILE A 349 -9.73 27.17 -4.75
C ILE A 349 -11.15 27.66 -4.48
N ASN A 350 -12.11 27.35 -5.36
CA ASN A 350 -13.49 27.81 -5.22
C ASN A 350 -14.31 27.05 -4.17
N LYS A 351 -14.00 25.76 -3.92
CA LYS A 351 -14.82 24.89 -3.05
C LYS A 351 -14.21 24.66 -1.68
N VAL A 352 -12.88 24.77 -1.53
CA VAL A 352 -12.19 24.45 -0.28
C VAL A 352 -11.75 25.73 0.42
N LYS A 353 -12.48 26.11 1.47
CA LYS A 353 -12.10 27.26 2.30
C LYS A 353 -10.76 26.99 3.01
N GLY A 354 -9.88 27.97 2.98
CA GLY A 354 -8.55 27.90 3.59
C GLY A 354 -7.43 27.53 2.61
N VAL A 355 -7.74 27.45 1.29
CA VAL A 355 -6.77 27.19 0.22
C VAL A 355 -6.91 28.24 -0.87
N ASN A 356 -5.82 28.95 -1.19
CA ASN A 356 -5.79 29.93 -2.28
C ASN A 356 -4.69 29.66 -3.32
N ARG A 357 -3.94 28.56 -3.17
CA ARG A 357 -2.88 28.19 -4.12
C ARG A 357 -2.75 26.69 -4.29
N VAL A 358 -2.66 26.26 -5.54
CA VAL A 358 -2.42 24.87 -5.93
C VAL A 358 -1.14 24.81 -6.75
N VAL A 359 -0.24 23.88 -6.43
CA VAL A 359 0.97 23.55 -7.20
C VAL A 359 0.93 22.09 -7.63
N TYR A 360 1.68 21.73 -8.66
CA TYR A 360 1.83 20.35 -9.10
C TYR A 360 3.29 19.92 -8.94
N ASP A 361 3.53 18.80 -8.25
CA ASP A 361 4.87 18.27 -8.01
C ASP A 361 5.33 17.43 -9.21
N ILE A 362 6.42 17.88 -9.84
CA ILE A 362 7.05 17.28 -11.02
C ILE A 362 8.38 16.59 -10.70
N SER A 363 8.54 16.11 -9.46
CA SER A 363 9.78 15.47 -9.01
C SER A 363 9.73 13.96 -9.20
N SER A 364 10.78 13.38 -9.79
CA SER A 364 10.95 11.93 -9.94
C SER A 364 11.57 11.31 -8.68
N LYS A 365 11.33 10.02 -8.47
CA LYS A 365 12.00 9.21 -7.44
C LYS A 365 13.00 8.26 -8.11
N PRO A 366 14.29 8.32 -7.78
CA PRO A 366 14.97 9.31 -6.96
C PRO A 366 15.09 10.68 -7.65
N PRO A 367 15.49 11.78 -6.97
CA PRO A 367 15.87 11.86 -5.54
C PRO A 367 14.68 12.06 -4.60
N ALA A 368 13.50 12.47 -5.09
CA ALA A 368 12.32 12.62 -4.25
C ALA A 368 11.77 11.27 -3.79
N THR A 369 10.85 11.29 -2.84
CA THR A 369 10.02 10.16 -2.45
C THR A 369 8.63 10.28 -3.06
N ILE A 370 7.81 9.24 -3.03
CA ILE A 370 6.44 9.29 -3.54
C ILE A 370 5.59 10.13 -2.59
N GLU A 371 5.61 9.83 -1.29
CA GLU A 371 5.02 10.68 -0.25
C GLU A 371 6.01 11.77 0.18
N TRP A 372 5.54 12.88 0.72
CA TRP A 372 6.38 14.01 1.10
C TRP A 372 6.97 13.90 2.52
N GLU A 373 6.32 13.13 3.41
CA GLU A 373 6.82 12.81 4.76
C GLU A 373 6.90 11.30 5.00
#